data_772fecf55d5c1e4d949d3c996700b438
#
_entry.id   772fecf55d5c1e4d949d3c996700b438
#
_cell.length_a   1.000
_cell.length_b   1.000
_cell.length_c   1.000
_cell.angle_alpha   90.00
_cell.angle_beta   90.00
_cell.angle_gamma   90.00
#
_symmetry.space_group_name_H-M   'P 1'
#
loop_
_entity.id
_entity.type
_entity.pdbx_description
1 polymer ?
#
loop_
_entity_poly.entity_id
_entity_poly.type
_entity_poly.pdbx_seq_one_letter_code
_entity_poly.pdbx_strand_id
1 'polypeptide(L)'
;MTPEDLDFLRTDAGRDLIELAAGLDWSRAHVVFSTATVRRADAEHAAAAIDVVTARARARGRIRGAGAMLLTDEAVQQATAWPVAALRAERLAGRDVHDVTCSVGAELTELVRTAGRVIGSDLDPVRARMAAHNVPGALVCVADALAPPSRDAVLVADPARRAGGRRIHDPAQLSPPLPDLLAVAADRDHVIKCAPGLDTPALGHEGEVELVSLDGSVREACLWSSGLAGGVRRRATVVRTAAAGAPGPWGPARLTADDVAVHVEEVTDGDDDEVAAHPEPERFIVDPDGAVVRAGLVRHWARRHGLRQLDPRIAHLTGPRIPPGHSGFEVLERCRLDRKQLRRALRARDCGSLEILVRGVDTDPDVLRRSLSLSGSRPLALVVTRIGTSAVVFVCGPRTRATGDQPNM
;
A
#
# COMPACT_ATOMS: atom_id res chain seq x y z
N MET A 1 -7.15 21.07 -14.93
CA MET A 1 -7.46 22.28 -14.14
C MET A 1 -6.44 23.35 -14.45
N THR A 2 -6.86 24.54 -14.85
CA THR A 2 -5.99 25.68 -15.13
C THR A 2 -5.85 26.60 -13.91
N PRO A 3 -4.92 27.57 -13.90
CA PRO A 3 -4.86 28.59 -12.84
C PRO A 3 -6.16 29.38 -12.69
N GLU A 4 -6.81 29.70 -13.81
CA GLU A 4 -8.08 30.44 -13.88
C GLU A 4 -9.23 29.62 -13.28
N ASP A 5 -9.32 28.33 -13.60
CA ASP A 5 -10.26 27.41 -12.97
C ASP A 5 -10.10 27.40 -11.45
N LEU A 6 -8.85 27.31 -10.99
CA LEU A 6 -8.56 27.24 -9.55
C LEU A 6 -8.96 28.56 -8.85
N ASP A 7 -8.71 29.69 -9.47
CA ASP A 7 -9.11 31.00 -8.93
C ASP A 7 -10.63 31.11 -8.84
N PHE A 8 -11.35 30.71 -9.87
CA PHE A 8 -12.80 30.69 -9.87
C PHE A 8 -13.39 29.74 -8.82
N LEU A 9 -12.91 28.47 -8.76
CA LEU A 9 -13.45 27.48 -7.83
C LEU A 9 -13.27 27.85 -6.34
N ARG A 10 -12.40 28.82 -6.03
CA ARG A 10 -12.20 29.36 -4.68
C ARG A 10 -13.14 30.50 -4.34
N THR A 11 -13.87 31.07 -5.30
CA THR A 11 -14.90 32.10 -5.08
C THR A 11 -16.19 31.48 -4.56
N ASP A 12 -17.15 32.33 -4.11
CA ASP A 12 -18.49 31.86 -3.74
C ASP A 12 -19.20 31.20 -4.92
N ALA A 13 -19.18 31.83 -6.11
CA ALA A 13 -19.76 31.25 -7.32
C ALA A 13 -19.15 29.90 -7.69
N GLY A 14 -17.84 29.73 -7.53
CA GLY A 14 -17.17 28.47 -7.76
C GLY A 14 -17.56 27.40 -6.74
N ARG A 15 -17.74 27.76 -5.46
CA ARG A 15 -18.27 26.87 -4.43
C ARG A 15 -19.69 26.41 -4.74
N ASP A 16 -20.55 27.34 -5.15
CA ASP A 16 -21.93 27.03 -5.56
C ASP A 16 -21.96 26.08 -6.76
N LEU A 17 -21.06 26.26 -7.72
CA LEU A 17 -20.94 25.35 -8.87
C LEU A 17 -20.48 23.93 -8.47
N ILE A 18 -19.53 23.83 -7.52
CA ILE A 18 -19.11 22.54 -6.95
C ILE A 18 -20.27 21.90 -6.18
N GLU A 19 -21.04 22.64 -5.39
CA GLU A 19 -22.20 22.13 -4.65
C GLU A 19 -23.30 21.65 -5.60
N LEU A 20 -23.62 22.42 -6.65
CA LEU A 20 -24.52 22.00 -7.72
C LEU A 20 -24.06 20.66 -8.31
N ALA A 21 -22.79 20.55 -8.70
CA ALA A 21 -22.23 19.33 -9.28
C ALA A 21 -22.26 18.16 -8.28
N ALA A 22 -22.01 18.41 -6.99
CA ALA A 22 -22.02 17.38 -5.93
C ALA A 22 -23.42 16.82 -5.66
N GLY A 23 -24.47 17.61 -5.88
CA GLY A 23 -25.87 17.17 -5.75
C GLY A 23 -26.40 16.32 -6.90
N LEU A 24 -25.64 16.14 -7.99
CA LEU A 24 -26.07 15.41 -9.16
C LEU A 24 -25.66 13.93 -9.13
N ASP A 25 -26.40 13.10 -9.89
CA ASP A 25 -26.07 11.67 -10.08
C ASP A 25 -25.02 11.49 -11.19
N TRP A 26 -23.85 11.00 -10.81
CA TRP A 26 -22.72 10.71 -11.71
C TRP A 26 -22.67 9.23 -12.15
N SER A 27 -23.76 8.48 -11.98
CA SER A 27 -23.86 7.13 -12.51
C SER A 27 -23.81 7.14 -14.05
N ARG A 28 -23.46 5.99 -14.63
CA ARG A 28 -23.36 5.82 -16.09
C ARG A 28 -24.66 6.21 -16.82
N ALA A 29 -25.82 6.06 -16.16
CA ALA A 29 -27.13 6.40 -16.72
C ALA A 29 -27.38 7.92 -16.79
N HIS A 30 -26.80 8.70 -15.87
CA HIS A 30 -27.14 10.12 -15.69
C HIS A 30 -25.98 11.08 -16.02
N VAL A 31 -24.77 10.58 -16.25
CA VAL A 31 -23.56 11.41 -16.46
C VAL A 31 -23.73 12.48 -17.55
N VAL A 32 -24.45 12.17 -18.64
CA VAL A 32 -24.70 13.11 -19.74
C VAL A 32 -25.60 14.27 -19.29
N PHE A 33 -26.68 13.95 -18.58
CA PHE A 33 -27.61 14.93 -18.03
C PHE A 33 -26.91 15.81 -16.97
N SER A 34 -26.19 15.19 -16.05
CA SER A 34 -25.44 15.89 -15.00
C SER A 34 -24.39 16.85 -15.59
N THR A 35 -23.63 16.38 -16.59
CA THR A 35 -22.67 17.22 -17.31
C THR A 35 -23.35 18.42 -17.99
N ALA A 36 -24.47 18.20 -18.67
CA ALA A 36 -25.21 19.27 -19.32
C ALA A 36 -25.78 20.28 -18.32
N THR A 37 -26.18 19.82 -17.14
CA THR A 37 -26.70 20.68 -16.07
C THR A 37 -25.61 21.60 -15.53
N VAL A 38 -24.42 21.08 -15.21
CA VAL A 38 -23.30 21.91 -14.72
C VAL A 38 -22.83 22.88 -15.81
N ARG A 39 -22.72 22.44 -17.08
CA ARG A 39 -22.36 23.32 -18.20
C ARG A 39 -23.37 24.42 -18.48
N ARG A 40 -24.63 24.22 -18.14
CA ARG A 40 -25.65 25.27 -18.29
C ARG A 40 -25.51 26.34 -17.20
N ALA A 41 -25.06 25.95 -16.00
CA ALA A 41 -24.80 26.89 -14.92
C ALA A 41 -23.53 27.72 -15.20
N ASP A 42 -22.45 27.06 -15.62
CA ASP A 42 -21.19 27.71 -16.00
C ASP A 42 -20.48 26.85 -17.06
N ALA A 43 -20.40 27.34 -18.29
CA ALA A 43 -19.84 26.57 -19.40
C ALA A 43 -18.31 26.53 -19.38
N GLU A 44 -17.67 27.57 -18.83
CA GLU A 44 -16.22 27.73 -18.79
C GLU A 44 -15.58 26.82 -17.75
N HIS A 45 -16.14 26.82 -16.51
CA HIS A 45 -15.53 26.12 -15.39
C HIS A 45 -16.19 24.77 -15.05
N ALA A 46 -17.23 24.36 -15.83
CA ALA A 46 -17.95 23.11 -15.58
C ALA A 46 -17.03 21.89 -15.52
N ALA A 47 -16.04 21.80 -16.41
CA ALA A 47 -15.11 20.67 -16.46
C ALA A 47 -14.29 20.56 -15.16
N ALA A 48 -13.81 21.67 -14.65
CA ALA A 48 -13.03 21.72 -13.42
C ALA A 48 -13.89 21.36 -12.19
N ALA A 49 -15.13 21.88 -12.09
CA ALA A 49 -16.05 21.54 -11.01
C ALA A 49 -16.42 20.05 -11.02
N ILE A 50 -16.66 19.46 -12.18
CA ILE A 50 -16.95 18.03 -12.36
C ILE A 50 -15.74 17.18 -11.95
N ASP A 51 -14.52 17.57 -12.35
CA ASP A 51 -13.29 16.88 -11.97
C ASP A 51 -13.12 16.87 -10.44
N VAL A 52 -13.33 18.01 -9.77
CA VAL A 52 -13.28 18.10 -8.29
C VAL A 52 -14.29 17.15 -7.64
N VAL A 53 -15.54 17.14 -8.07
CA VAL A 53 -16.60 16.33 -7.45
C VAL A 53 -16.34 14.84 -7.66
N THR A 54 -15.94 14.44 -8.86
CA THR A 54 -15.63 13.04 -9.17
C THR A 54 -14.35 12.58 -8.47
N ALA A 55 -13.35 13.45 -8.37
CA ALA A 55 -12.13 13.18 -7.61
C ALA A 55 -12.40 13.03 -6.11
N ARG A 56 -13.25 13.90 -5.51
CA ARG A 56 -13.69 13.78 -4.10
C ARG A 56 -14.40 12.44 -3.84
N ALA A 57 -15.27 12.02 -4.74
CA ALA A 57 -15.98 10.74 -4.62
C ALA A 57 -15.00 9.54 -4.61
N ARG A 58 -13.97 9.56 -5.46
CA ARG A 58 -12.91 8.53 -5.52
C ARG A 58 -11.95 8.57 -4.34
N ALA A 59 -11.72 9.76 -3.79
CA ALA A 59 -10.84 9.97 -2.65
C ALA A 59 -11.46 9.57 -1.32
N ARG A 60 -12.79 9.35 -1.28
CA ARG A 60 -13.51 8.97 -0.06
C ARG A 60 -12.91 7.70 0.55
N GLY A 61 -12.57 7.76 1.85
CA GLY A 61 -11.91 6.69 2.59
C GLY A 61 -10.42 6.51 2.25
N ARG A 62 -9.91 7.19 1.23
CA ARG A 62 -8.49 7.16 0.86
C ARG A 62 -7.70 8.38 1.33
N ILE A 63 -8.29 9.58 1.22
CA ILE A 63 -7.70 10.84 1.69
C ILE A 63 -8.61 11.39 2.75
N ARG A 64 -8.05 11.68 3.93
CA ARG A 64 -8.82 12.26 5.03
C ARG A 64 -9.26 13.68 4.68
N GLY A 65 -10.51 14.02 4.95
CA GLY A 65 -11.06 15.34 4.64
C GLY A 65 -11.28 15.62 3.14
N ALA A 66 -11.17 14.61 2.27
CA ALA A 66 -11.29 14.76 0.81
C ALA A 66 -12.55 15.53 0.36
N GLY A 67 -13.65 15.44 1.12
CA GLY A 67 -14.91 16.12 0.78
C GLY A 67 -14.82 17.66 0.69
N ALA A 68 -13.86 18.27 1.37
CA ALA A 68 -13.62 19.73 1.34
C ALA A 68 -12.47 20.15 0.41
N MET A 69 -11.63 19.19 -0.04
CA MET A 69 -10.41 19.49 -0.80
C MET A 69 -10.71 19.82 -2.27
N LEU A 70 -9.88 20.65 -2.88
CA LEU A 70 -9.76 20.75 -4.33
C LEU A 70 -8.85 19.63 -4.81
N LEU A 71 -9.38 18.72 -5.61
CA LEU A 71 -8.71 17.48 -6.06
C LEU A 71 -8.85 17.33 -7.56
N THR A 72 -7.87 16.69 -8.17
CA THR A 72 -7.98 16.16 -9.54
C THR A 72 -7.93 14.64 -9.51
N ASP A 73 -8.51 13.99 -10.52
CA ASP A 73 -8.50 12.54 -10.63
C ASP A 73 -7.08 11.97 -10.65
N GLU A 74 -6.17 12.62 -11.38
CA GLU A 74 -4.75 12.24 -11.45
C GLU A 74 -4.09 12.26 -10.06
N ALA A 75 -4.28 13.35 -9.28
CA ALA A 75 -3.69 13.48 -7.95
C ALA A 75 -4.24 12.40 -6.99
N VAL A 76 -5.53 12.10 -7.03
CA VAL A 76 -6.14 11.05 -6.21
C VAL A 76 -5.59 9.66 -6.55
N GLN A 77 -5.37 9.35 -7.83
CA GLN A 77 -4.80 8.06 -8.23
C GLN A 77 -3.40 7.83 -7.67
N GLN A 78 -2.62 8.89 -7.50
CA GLN A 78 -1.23 8.84 -7.03
C GLN A 78 -1.12 9.01 -5.49
N ALA A 79 -2.12 9.58 -4.84
CA ALA A 79 -2.09 9.86 -3.42
C ALA A 79 -1.91 8.59 -2.57
N THR A 80 -1.11 8.67 -1.53
CA THR A 80 -1.01 7.66 -0.48
C THR A 80 -2.33 7.57 0.28
N ALA A 81 -2.74 6.36 0.64
CA ALA A 81 -3.90 6.18 1.51
C ALA A 81 -3.60 6.72 2.92
N TRP A 82 -4.55 7.45 3.51
CA TRP A 82 -4.37 8.12 4.79
C TRP A 82 -3.83 7.23 5.93
N PRO A 83 -4.18 5.92 6.05
CA PRO A 83 -3.60 5.10 7.13
C PRO A 83 -2.08 4.97 7.02
N VAL A 84 -1.56 4.89 5.79
CA VAL A 84 -0.12 4.78 5.55
C VAL A 84 0.57 6.14 5.73
N ALA A 85 -0.03 7.22 5.22
CA ALA A 85 0.47 8.59 5.40
C ALA A 85 0.51 8.98 6.89
N ALA A 86 -0.54 8.62 7.66
CA ALA A 86 -0.63 8.90 9.08
C ALA A 86 0.46 8.17 9.89
N LEU A 87 0.75 6.92 9.58
CA LEU A 87 1.85 6.18 10.22
C LEU A 87 3.21 6.81 9.95
N ARG A 88 3.44 7.31 8.73
CA ARG A 88 4.66 8.07 8.41
C ARG A 88 4.71 9.38 9.20
N ALA A 89 3.60 10.10 9.28
CA ALA A 89 3.49 11.32 10.04
C ALA A 89 3.72 11.10 11.55
N GLU A 90 3.28 9.97 12.12
CA GLU A 90 3.60 9.60 13.50
C GLU A 90 5.11 9.43 13.72
N ARG A 91 5.82 8.77 12.79
CA ARG A 91 7.28 8.60 12.89
C ARG A 91 8.03 9.94 12.78
N LEU A 92 7.41 10.95 12.18
CA LEU A 92 7.95 12.31 12.03
C LEU A 92 7.40 13.29 13.09
N ALA A 93 6.71 12.78 14.13
CA ALA A 93 6.10 13.63 15.15
C ALA A 93 7.11 14.59 15.80
N GLY A 94 6.72 15.87 15.93
CA GLY A 94 7.54 16.92 16.53
C GLY A 94 8.70 17.42 15.65
N ARG A 95 9.00 16.79 14.51
CA ARG A 95 10.04 17.23 13.58
C ARG A 95 9.50 18.31 12.63
N ASP A 96 10.36 19.24 12.22
CA ASP A 96 10.07 20.10 11.09
C ASP A 96 10.20 19.30 9.80
N VAL A 97 9.19 19.37 8.91
CA VAL A 97 9.09 18.51 7.72
C VAL A 97 8.88 19.37 6.47
N HIS A 98 9.53 19.00 5.38
CA HIS A 98 9.29 19.57 4.06
C HIS A 98 8.98 18.46 3.05
N ASP A 99 7.69 18.35 2.66
CA ASP A 99 7.29 17.53 1.53
C ASP A 99 7.59 18.28 0.23
N VAL A 100 8.65 17.85 -0.47
CA VAL A 100 9.17 18.51 -1.68
C VAL A 100 8.44 18.11 -2.97
N THR A 101 7.42 17.25 -2.85
CA THR A 101 6.57 16.77 -3.96
C THR A 101 5.11 16.74 -3.53
N CYS A 102 4.65 17.77 -2.83
CA CYS A 102 3.39 17.74 -2.05
C CYS A 102 2.13 17.58 -2.90
N SER A 103 2.19 17.77 -4.21
CA SER A 103 1.05 17.69 -5.12
C SER A 103 -0.13 18.54 -4.58
N VAL A 104 -1.30 17.94 -4.40
CA VAL A 104 -2.50 18.61 -3.86
C VAL A 104 -2.59 18.58 -2.32
N GLY A 105 -1.54 18.15 -1.62
CA GLY A 105 -1.44 18.19 -0.16
C GLY A 105 -2.02 16.97 0.57
N ALA A 106 -2.22 15.84 -0.10
CA ALA A 106 -2.78 14.66 0.56
C ALA A 106 -1.90 14.14 1.72
N GLU A 107 -0.57 14.12 1.55
CA GLU A 107 0.39 13.75 2.60
C GLU A 107 0.46 14.85 3.68
N LEU A 108 0.44 16.13 3.28
CA LEU A 108 0.47 17.27 4.21
C LEU A 108 -0.68 17.22 5.21
N THR A 109 -1.86 16.71 4.81
CA THR A 109 -3.04 16.57 5.69
C THR A 109 -2.73 15.74 6.94
N GLU A 110 -1.88 14.72 6.84
CA GLU A 110 -1.48 13.90 7.98
C GLU A 110 -0.27 14.52 8.72
N LEU A 111 0.70 15.08 7.99
CA LEU A 111 1.90 15.70 8.57
C LEU A 111 1.56 16.86 9.50
N VAL A 112 0.62 17.73 9.16
CA VAL A 112 0.23 18.88 10.02
C VAL A 112 -0.41 18.47 11.35
N ARG A 113 -0.76 17.21 11.51
CA ARG A 113 -1.39 16.70 12.74
C ARG A 113 -0.37 16.33 13.82
N THR A 114 0.85 16.00 13.43
CA THR A 114 1.86 15.41 14.32
C THR A 114 3.23 16.08 14.24
N ALA A 115 3.62 16.58 13.07
CA ALA A 115 4.90 17.25 12.87
C ALA A 115 4.96 18.63 13.57
N GLY A 116 6.14 19.20 13.67
CA GLY A 116 6.35 20.57 14.14
C GLY A 116 5.87 21.59 13.09
N ARG A 117 6.78 22.15 12.32
CA ARG A 117 6.44 22.97 11.15
C ARG A 117 6.35 22.07 9.92
N VAL A 118 5.34 22.33 9.09
CA VAL A 118 5.15 21.61 7.82
C VAL A 118 5.26 22.57 6.65
N ILE A 119 6.17 22.25 5.75
CA ILE A 119 6.34 22.92 4.47
C ILE A 119 5.93 21.94 3.38
N GLY A 120 5.23 22.43 2.36
CA GLY A 120 4.97 21.70 1.12
C GLY A 120 5.52 22.48 -0.07
N SER A 121 6.10 21.79 -1.03
CA SER A 121 6.38 22.39 -2.33
C SER A 121 6.08 21.45 -3.48
N ASP A 122 5.72 22.02 -4.61
CA ASP A 122 5.56 21.30 -5.88
C ASP A 122 6.07 22.20 -7.01
N LEU A 123 6.58 21.57 -8.06
CA LEU A 123 7.04 22.29 -9.24
C LEU A 123 5.86 22.88 -10.04
N ASP A 124 4.71 22.25 -9.98
CA ASP A 124 3.48 22.71 -10.61
C ASP A 124 2.79 23.75 -9.72
N PRO A 125 2.68 25.04 -10.18
CA PRO A 125 2.08 26.10 -9.39
C PRO A 125 0.58 25.88 -9.10
N VAL A 126 -0.14 25.15 -9.95
CA VAL A 126 -1.57 24.85 -9.71
C VAL A 126 -1.68 23.86 -8.57
N ARG A 127 -0.87 22.79 -8.58
CA ARG A 127 -0.83 21.80 -7.48
C ARG A 127 -0.42 22.44 -6.16
N ALA A 128 0.62 23.27 -6.14
CA ALA A 128 1.05 24.00 -4.94
C ALA A 128 -0.08 24.90 -4.39
N ARG A 129 -0.79 25.62 -5.25
CA ARG A 129 -1.93 26.44 -4.83
C ARG A 129 -3.13 25.61 -4.34
N MET A 130 -3.36 24.44 -4.92
CA MET A 130 -4.36 23.49 -4.39
C MET A 130 -3.95 22.99 -3.00
N ALA A 131 -2.69 22.60 -2.81
CA ALA A 131 -2.18 22.17 -1.52
C ALA A 131 -2.31 23.27 -0.44
N ALA A 132 -1.97 24.51 -0.77
CA ALA A 132 -2.14 25.67 0.13
C ALA A 132 -3.61 25.89 0.53
N HIS A 133 -4.55 25.67 -0.39
CA HIS A 133 -5.98 25.73 -0.11
C HIS A 133 -6.44 24.57 0.77
N ASN A 134 -6.01 23.35 0.44
CA ASN A 134 -6.44 22.11 1.07
C ASN A 134 -5.90 21.96 2.50
N VAL A 135 -4.71 22.51 2.79
CA VAL A 135 -4.00 22.30 4.06
C VAL A 135 -3.52 23.65 4.61
N PRO A 136 -4.40 24.47 5.19
CA PRO A 136 -4.06 25.81 5.70
C PRO A 136 -2.98 25.79 6.80
N GLY A 137 -2.77 24.66 7.47
CA GLY A 137 -1.74 24.48 8.50
C GLY A 137 -0.31 24.28 7.96
N ALA A 138 -0.14 24.11 6.64
CA ALA A 138 1.15 23.97 5.99
C ALA A 138 1.58 25.28 5.29
N LEU A 139 2.88 25.56 5.29
CA LEU A 139 3.48 26.60 4.46
C LEU A 139 3.76 26.04 3.07
N VAL A 140 3.06 26.50 2.04
CA VAL A 140 3.22 25.94 0.69
C VAL A 140 3.83 26.95 -0.27
N CYS A 141 4.79 26.51 -1.08
CA CYS A 141 5.42 27.30 -2.13
C CYS A 141 5.61 26.51 -3.43
N VAL A 142 5.93 27.21 -4.50
CA VAL A 142 6.37 26.60 -5.76
C VAL A 142 7.89 26.48 -5.69
N ALA A 143 8.42 25.25 -5.78
CA ALA A 143 9.86 25.02 -5.78
C ALA A 143 10.19 23.69 -6.45
N ASP A 144 11.42 23.59 -6.95
CA ASP A 144 12.00 22.34 -7.45
C ASP A 144 12.42 21.47 -6.25
N ALA A 145 12.03 20.20 -6.25
CA ALA A 145 12.42 19.23 -5.24
C ALA A 145 13.94 19.00 -5.17
N LEU A 146 14.65 19.27 -6.28
CA LEU A 146 16.12 19.20 -6.34
C LEU A 146 16.82 20.47 -5.81
N ALA A 147 16.04 21.53 -5.52
CA ALA A 147 16.54 22.78 -4.92
C ALA A 147 15.59 23.25 -3.80
N PRO A 148 15.37 22.43 -2.75
CA PRO A 148 14.39 22.72 -1.72
C PRO A 148 14.75 23.99 -0.92
N PRO A 149 13.81 24.91 -0.70
CA PRO A 149 14.08 26.18 0.01
C PRO A 149 14.35 25.99 1.51
N SER A 150 13.95 24.86 2.11
CA SER A 150 14.25 24.55 3.51
C SER A 150 15.65 24.02 3.71
N ARG A 151 16.27 24.25 4.89
CA ARG A 151 17.63 23.77 5.21
C ARG A 151 17.62 22.63 6.24
N ASP A 152 16.88 22.77 7.32
CA ASP A 152 16.97 21.87 8.50
C ASP A 152 15.76 20.96 8.67
N ALA A 153 14.75 21.05 7.81
CA ALA A 153 13.57 20.18 7.86
C ALA A 153 13.88 18.78 7.30
N VAL A 154 13.23 17.77 7.85
CA VAL A 154 13.22 16.42 7.26
C VAL A 154 12.62 16.49 5.86
N LEU A 155 13.27 15.97 4.85
CA LEU A 155 12.73 15.90 3.49
C LEU A 155 11.80 14.70 3.36
N VAL A 156 10.59 14.94 2.88
CA VAL A 156 9.67 13.91 2.40
C VAL A 156 9.52 14.06 0.89
N ALA A 157 9.65 12.95 0.14
CA ALA A 157 9.49 12.99 -1.31
C ALA A 157 8.74 11.74 -1.82
N ASP A 158 7.87 11.96 -2.80
CA ASP A 158 7.18 10.91 -3.57
C ASP A 158 7.37 11.14 -5.07
N PRO A 159 8.53 10.75 -5.64
CA PRO A 159 8.80 10.98 -7.05
C PRO A 159 7.80 10.25 -7.94
N ALA A 160 7.22 10.98 -8.91
CA ALA A 160 6.18 10.46 -9.77
C ALA A 160 6.67 9.28 -10.63
N ARG A 161 5.92 8.18 -10.62
CA ARG A 161 6.20 6.93 -11.34
C ARG A 161 5.46 6.82 -12.67
N ARG A 162 4.83 7.89 -13.14
CA ARG A 162 4.07 7.91 -14.40
C ARG A 162 4.43 9.12 -15.22
N ALA A 163 4.82 8.87 -16.48
CA ALA A 163 4.92 9.89 -17.50
C ALA A 163 4.08 9.45 -18.69
N GLY A 164 3.17 10.33 -19.18
CA GLY A 164 2.33 10.03 -20.32
C GLY A 164 1.44 8.79 -20.16
N GLY A 165 0.97 8.48 -18.94
CA GLY A 165 0.10 7.33 -18.65
C GLY A 165 0.82 5.97 -18.50
N ARG A 166 2.13 5.90 -18.73
CA ARG A 166 2.94 4.67 -18.59
C ARG A 166 3.60 4.62 -17.22
N ARG A 167 3.67 3.42 -16.63
CA ARG A 167 4.39 3.19 -15.37
C ARG A 167 5.89 3.11 -15.63
N ILE A 168 6.67 3.89 -14.89
CA ILE A 168 8.14 3.92 -14.92
C ILE A 168 8.66 2.96 -13.86
N HIS A 169 9.62 2.12 -14.23
CA HIS A 169 10.28 1.16 -13.34
C HIS A 169 11.73 1.54 -13.03
N ASP A 170 12.38 2.28 -13.93
CA ASP A 170 13.75 2.73 -13.77
C ASP A 170 13.79 3.93 -12.80
N PRO A 171 14.53 3.84 -11.67
CA PRO A 171 14.65 4.92 -10.70
C PRO A 171 15.18 6.23 -11.26
N ALA A 172 16.04 6.17 -12.27
CA ALA A 172 16.63 7.35 -12.92
C ALA A 172 15.63 8.10 -13.82
N GLN A 173 14.51 7.48 -14.16
CA GLN A 173 13.46 8.08 -15.01
C GLN A 173 12.26 8.59 -14.20
N LEU A 174 12.30 8.51 -12.89
CA LEU A 174 11.26 9.10 -12.02
C LEU A 174 11.31 10.63 -12.13
N SER A 175 10.27 11.30 -11.72
CA SER A 175 10.19 12.76 -11.70
C SER A 175 9.91 13.27 -10.28
N PRO A 176 10.91 13.88 -9.61
CA PRO A 176 12.33 13.97 -9.98
C PRO A 176 13.06 12.61 -9.93
N PRO A 177 14.24 12.47 -10.59
CA PRO A 177 15.03 11.24 -10.55
C PRO A 177 15.44 10.86 -9.13
N LEU A 178 15.31 9.59 -8.76
CA LEU A 178 15.63 9.12 -7.42
C LEU A 178 17.11 9.31 -7.03
N PRO A 179 18.10 9.06 -7.92
CA PRO A 179 19.50 9.32 -7.59
C PRO A 179 19.76 10.78 -7.24
N ASP A 180 19.13 11.72 -7.96
CA ASP A 180 19.29 13.15 -7.75
C ASP A 180 18.64 13.58 -6.42
N LEU A 181 17.47 13.04 -6.09
CA LEU A 181 16.82 13.25 -4.78
C LEU A 181 17.70 12.73 -3.63
N LEU A 182 18.28 11.54 -3.76
CA LEU A 182 19.19 10.99 -2.76
C LEU A 182 20.44 11.87 -2.59
N ALA A 183 20.97 12.42 -3.68
CA ALA A 183 22.11 13.34 -3.62
C ALA A 183 21.75 14.64 -2.88
N VAL A 184 20.58 15.23 -3.17
CA VAL A 184 20.08 16.44 -2.46
C VAL A 184 19.82 16.17 -0.97
N ALA A 185 19.43 14.95 -0.64
CA ALA A 185 19.07 14.54 0.72
C ALA A 185 20.25 13.94 1.52
N ALA A 186 21.45 13.82 0.94
CA ALA A 186 22.57 13.05 1.51
C ALA A 186 22.97 13.50 2.93
N ASP A 187 22.98 14.81 3.19
CA ASP A 187 23.37 15.39 4.48
C ASP A 187 22.16 15.76 5.37
N ARG A 188 20.97 15.22 5.08
CA ARG A 188 19.72 15.58 5.73
C ARG A 188 18.91 14.34 6.10
N ASP A 189 18.15 14.44 7.21
CA ASP A 189 17.12 13.46 7.46
C ASP A 189 16.07 13.49 6.34
N HIS A 190 15.71 12.31 5.86
CA HIS A 190 14.77 12.18 4.75
C HIS A 190 13.94 10.90 4.77
N VAL A 191 12.81 10.96 4.09
CA VAL A 191 11.95 9.82 3.75
C VAL A 191 11.59 9.91 2.28
N ILE A 192 12.06 8.98 1.47
CA ILE A 192 11.77 8.97 0.02
C ILE A 192 10.94 7.73 -0.32
N LYS A 193 9.75 7.96 -0.87
CA LYS A 193 8.84 6.89 -1.29
C LYS A 193 9.30 6.30 -2.62
N CYS A 194 9.20 4.98 -2.73
CA CYS A 194 9.64 4.23 -3.89
C CYS A 194 8.63 3.14 -4.27
N ALA A 195 8.84 2.56 -5.46
CA ALA A 195 8.13 1.36 -5.85
C ALA A 195 8.54 0.18 -4.95
N PRO A 196 7.59 -0.67 -4.51
CA PRO A 196 7.90 -1.79 -3.62
C PRO A 196 8.73 -2.91 -4.28
N GLY A 197 8.98 -2.83 -5.58
CA GLY A 197 9.84 -3.76 -6.33
C GLY A 197 11.21 -3.19 -6.69
N LEU A 198 11.58 -2.06 -6.09
CA LEU A 198 12.89 -1.45 -6.32
C LEU A 198 14.01 -2.32 -5.75
N ASP A 199 15.09 -2.46 -6.49
CA ASP A 199 16.33 -3.09 -6.00
C ASP A 199 17.08 -2.09 -5.10
N THR A 200 16.70 -2.08 -3.82
CA THR A 200 17.26 -1.14 -2.84
C THR A 200 18.74 -1.37 -2.52
N PRO A 201 19.27 -2.60 -2.50
CA PRO A 201 20.71 -2.83 -2.42
C PRO A 201 21.51 -2.11 -3.50
N ALA A 202 21.01 -2.07 -4.74
CA ALA A 202 21.69 -1.42 -5.86
C ALA A 202 21.79 0.12 -5.71
N LEU A 203 20.99 0.73 -4.83
CA LEU A 203 20.99 2.17 -4.56
C LEU A 203 22.08 2.62 -3.60
N GLY A 204 22.74 1.69 -2.89
CA GLY A 204 23.72 2.03 -1.84
C GLY A 204 23.12 2.82 -0.66
N HIS A 205 21.80 2.70 -0.42
CA HIS A 205 21.14 3.39 0.68
C HIS A 205 21.56 2.84 2.04
N GLU A 206 22.11 3.70 2.90
CA GLU A 206 22.65 3.31 4.21
C GLU A 206 21.62 3.30 5.35
N GLY A 207 20.45 3.87 5.13
CA GLY A 207 19.36 3.95 6.11
C GLY A 207 18.47 2.72 6.18
N GLU A 208 17.21 2.92 6.60
CA GLU A 208 16.19 1.87 6.68
C GLU A 208 15.40 1.79 5.36
N VAL A 209 15.12 0.57 4.93
CA VAL A 209 14.15 0.29 3.87
C VAL A 209 12.89 -0.30 4.52
N GLU A 210 11.80 0.46 4.47
CA GLU A 210 10.50 0.03 4.96
C GLU A 210 9.60 -0.42 3.81
N LEU A 211 9.02 -1.60 3.90
CA LEU A 211 7.98 -2.10 3.00
C LEU A 211 6.63 -2.00 3.71
N VAL A 212 5.67 -1.31 3.09
CA VAL A 212 4.34 -1.09 3.66
C VAL A 212 3.29 -1.83 2.86
N SER A 213 2.47 -2.64 3.54
CA SER A 213 1.26 -3.22 2.97
C SER A 213 0.01 -2.66 3.64
N LEU A 214 -1.04 -2.48 2.85
CA LEU A 214 -2.36 -2.09 3.32
C LEU A 214 -3.38 -3.10 2.80
N ASP A 215 -4.10 -3.75 3.72
CA ASP A 215 -5.14 -4.74 3.46
C ASP A 215 -4.70 -5.88 2.52
N GLY A 216 -3.45 -6.37 2.74
CA GLY A 216 -2.87 -7.49 1.99
C GLY A 216 -2.22 -7.12 0.66
N SER A 217 -2.16 -5.84 0.32
CA SER A 217 -1.47 -5.37 -0.88
C SER A 217 -0.26 -4.53 -0.50
N VAL A 218 0.93 -4.87 -0.99
CA VAL A 218 2.12 -4.02 -0.82
C VAL A 218 1.92 -2.74 -1.62
N ARG A 219 2.01 -1.60 -0.95
CA ARG A 219 1.71 -0.27 -1.51
C ARG A 219 2.95 0.46 -1.94
N GLU A 220 3.94 0.50 -1.06
CA GLU A 220 5.14 1.30 -1.27
C GLU A 220 6.34 0.72 -0.52
N ALA A 221 7.52 1.17 -0.91
CA ALA A 221 8.74 1.14 -0.12
C ALA A 221 9.09 2.57 0.28
N CYS A 222 9.67 2.76 1.46
CA CYS A 222 10.19 4.04 1.94
C CYS A 222 11.67 3.89 2.30
N LEU A 223 12.48 4.81 1.80
CA LEU A 223 13.89 4.94 2.17
C LEU A 223 13.98 5.99 3.28
N TRP A 224 14.29 5.57 4.49
CA TRP A 224 14.48 6.43 5.66
C TRP A 224 15.96 6.66 5.88
N SER A 225 16.39 7.90 6.11
CA SER A 225 17.77 8.21 6.46
C SER A 225 18.22 7.48 7.73
N SER A 226 19.51 7.28 7.87
CA SER A 226 20.11 6.64 9.06
C SER A 226 19.74 7.36 10.36
N GLY A 227 19.60 8.69 10.34
CA GLY A 227 19.18 9.50 11.47
C GLY A 227 17.72 9.22 11.94
N LEU A 228 16.88 8.72 11.06
CA LEU A 228 15.48 8.35 11.35
C LEU A 228 15.28 6.84 11.55
N ALA A 229 16.25 6.02 11.18
CA ALA A 229 16.15 4.56 11.18
C ALA A 229 16.23 3.91 12.57
N GLY A 230 16.82 4.59 13.56
CA GLY A 230 16.95 4.05 14.93
C GLY A 230 17.77 2.76 15.00
N GLY A 231 18.73 2.55 14.09
CA GLY A 231 19.55 1.33 13.99
C GLY A 231 18.92 0.17 13.20
N VAL A 232 17.69 0.34 12.71
CA VAL A 232 16.99 -0.63 11.87
C VAL A 232 17.39 -0.43 10.41
N ARG A 233 17.64 -1.53 9.69
CA ARG A 233 17.96 -1.51 8.25
C ARG A 233 16.78 -1.94 7.37
N ARG A 234 15.92 -2.81 7.89
CA ARG A 234 14.76 -3.35 7.17
C ARG A 234 13.55 -3.39 8.07
N ARG A 235 12.43 -2.90 7.58
CA ARG A 235 11.13 -2.94 8.25
C ARG A 235 10.05 -3.43 7.31
N ALA A 236 9.14 -4.23 7.83
CA ALA A 236 7.86 -4.55 7.21
C ALA A 236 6.74 -4.00 8.09
N THR A 237 5.93 -3.12 7.54
CA THR A 237 4.76 -2.53 8.19
C THR A 237 3.50 -3.08 7.53
N VAL A 238 2.78 -3.93 8.25
CA VAL A 238 1.54 -4.55 7.78
C VAL A 238 0.36 -3.81 8.40
N VAL A 239 -0.44 -3.18 7.55
CA VAL A 239 -1.59 -2.36 7.96
C VAL A 239 -2.88 -3.08 7.59
N ARG A 240 -3.83 -3.12 8.53
CA ARG A 240 -5.18 -3.63 8.32
C ARG A 240 -6.19 -2.57 8.77
N THR A 241 -7.20 -2.35 7.94
CA THR A 241 -8.31 -1.48 8.29
C THR A 241 -9.55 -2.29 8.70
N ALA A 242 -10.32 -1.73 9.62
CA ALA A 242 -11.60 -2.27 10.08
C ALA A 242 -12.55 -1.13 10.38
N ALA A 243 -13.83 -1.43 10.59
CA ALA A 243 -14.77 -0.44 11.12
C ALA A 243 -14.33 0.03 12.51
N ALA A 244 -14.55 1.29 12.83
CA ALA A 244 -14.22 1.83 14.16
C ALA A 244 -14.96 1.04 15.26
N GLY A 245 -14.23 0.66 16.31
CA GLY A 245 -14.77 -0.17 17.40
C GLY A 245 -14.77 -1.68 17.11
N ALA A 246 -14.47 -2.11 15.89
CA ALA A 246 -14.30 -3.54 15.62
C ALA A 246 -12.99 -4.05 16.25
N PRO A 247 -12.97 -5.27 16.82
CA PRO A 247 -11.77 -5.86 17.36
C PRO A 247 -10.74 -6.06 16.25
N GLY A 248 -9.51 -5.61 16.49
CA GLY A 248 -8.42 -5.83 15.55
C GLY A 248 -7.69 -7.14 15.79
N PRO A 249 -6.97 -7.62 14.77
CA PRO A 249 -6.26 -8.89 14.87
C PRO A 249 -5.09 -8.87 15.84
N TRP A 250 -4.54 -7.69 16.14
CA TRP A 250 -3.32 -7.51 16.95
C TRP A 250 -3.52 -6.62 18.17
N GLY A 251 -4.76 -6.51 18.67
CA GLY A 251 -5.10 -5.66 19.81
C GLY A 251 -5.81 -4.36 19.41
N PRO A 252 -5.73 -3.31 20.25
CA PRO A 252 -6.41 -2.04 19.99
C PRO A 252 -5.92 -1.40 18.70
N ALA A 253 -6.78 -0.58 18.08
CA ALA A 253 -6.40 0.20 16.92
C ALA A 253 -5.28 1.19 17.28
N ARG A 254 -4.26 1.30 16.43
CA ARG A 254 -3.19 2.31 16.56
C ARG A 254 -3.72 3.71 16.24
N LEU A 255 -4.56 3.79 15.21
CA LEU A 255 -5.21 5.02 14.76
C LEU A 255 -6.70 4.76 14.52
N THR A 256 -7.52 5.80 14.73
CA THR A 256 -8.94 5.79 14.34
C THR A 256 -9.30 7.13 13.74
N ALA A 257 -9.91 7.12 12.56
CA ALA A 257 -10.45 8.30 11.90
C ALA A 257 -11.51 7.91 10.85
N ASP A 258 -12.48 8.80 10.61
CA ASP A 258 -13.53 8.63 9.60
C ASP A 258 -14.21 7.25 9.69
N ASP A 259 -14.54 6.80 10.91
CA ASP A 259 -15.12 5.49 11.21
C ASP A 259 -14.25 4.27 10.80
N VAL A 260 -12.96 4.48 10.57
CA VAL A 260 -11.99 3.44 10.24
C VAL A 260 -10.97 3.29 11.38
N ALA A 261 -10.84 2.06 11.89
CA ALA A 261 -9.78 1.64 12.79
C ALA A 261 -8.59 1.11 12.00
N VAL A 262 -7.37 1.49 12.38
CA VAL A 262 -6.13 1.06 11.74
C VAL A 262 -5.34 0.20 12.73
N HIS A 263 -5.09 -1.03 12.35
CA HIS A 263 -4.28 -1.99 13.10
C HIS A 263 -2.96 -2.20 12.38
N VAL A 264 -1.87 -2.25 13.13
CA VAL A 264 -0.51 -2.30 12.57
C VAL A 264 0.29 -3.41 13.23
N GLU A 265 0.97 -4.19 12.42
CA GLU A 265 2.03 -5.10 12.83
C GLU A 265 3.33 -4.66 12.15
N GLU A 266 4.38 -4.42 12.94
CA GLU A 266 5.71 -4.07 12.46
C GLU A 266 6.69 -5.19 12.78
N VAL A 267 7.56 -5.52 11.82
CA VAL A 267 8.66 -6.48 11.96
C VAL A 267 9.93 -5.82 11.45
N THR A 268 11.02 -5.97 12.18
CA THR A 268 12.31 -5.37 11.82
C THR A 268 13.42 -6.41 11.83
N ASP A 269 14.57 -6.07 11.27
CA ASP A 269 15.77 -6.91 11.35
C ASP A 269 16.50 -6.82 12.69
N GLY A 270 15.97 -6.04 13.64
CA GLY A 270 16.35 -6.10 15.05
C GLY A 270 15.61 -7.17 15.86
N ASP A 271 14.56 -7.77 15.29
CA ASP A 271 13.83 -8.89 15.92
C ASP A 271 14.65 -10.19 15.81
N ASP A 272 14.36 -11.17 16.69
CA ASP A 272 14.97 -12.52 16.64
C ASP A 272 14.52 -13.26 15.36
N ASP A 273 15.47 -13.89 14.65
CA ASP A 273 15.24 -14.61 13.41
C ASP A 273 15.59 -16.11 13.48
N GLU A 274 15.81 -16.65 14.67
CA GLU A 274 16.16 -18.06 14.86
C GLU A 274 14.95 -18.96 14.63
N VAL A 275 14.85 -19.53 13.43
CA VAL A 275 13.76 -20.40 12.99
C VAL A 275 14.30 -21.69 12.41
N ALA A 276 13.81 -22.83 12.93
CA ALA A 276 14.13 -24.14 12.39
C ALA A 276 13.42 -24.39 11.05
N ALA A 277 14.13 -25.01 10.11
CA ALA A 277 13.51 -25.58 8.92
C ALA A 277 12.74 -26.85 9.28
N HIS A 278 11.53 -27.00 8.75
CA HIS A 278 10.68 -28.18 8.97
C HIS A 278 10.05 -28.59 7.64
N PRO A 279 10.68 -29.54 6.90
CA PRO A 279 10.28 -29.90 5.53
C PRO A 279 8.92 -30.61 5.44
N GLU A 280 8.42 -31.12 6.55
CA GLU A 280 7.06 -31.67 6.64
C GLU A 280 6.13 -30.58 7.20
N PRO A 281 4.98 -30.30 6.56
CA PRO A 281 4.05 -29.30 7.06
C PRO A 281 3.38 -29.77 8.35
N GLU A 282 3.16 -28.83 9.26
CA GLU A 282 2.19 -29.00 10.33
C GLU A 282 0.77 -28.85 9.79
N ARG A 283 -0.20 -28.55 10.63
CA ARG A 283 -1.62 -28.45 10.22
C ARG A 283 -1.87 -27.41 9.14
N PHE A 284 -1.17 -26.26 9.20
CA PHE A 284 -1.37 -25.16 8.27
C PHE A 284 -0.10 -24.79 7.53
N ILE A 285 -0.27 -24.38 6.27
CA ILE A 285 0.72 -23.59 5.55
C ILE A 285 0.26 -22.13 5.63
N VAL A 286 1.16 -21.25 6.08
CA VAL A 286 0.93 -19.82 6.23
C VAL A 286 1.74 -19.06 5.18
N ASP A 287 1.09 -18.15 4.47
CA ASP A 287 1.70 -17.27 3.48
C ASP A 287 1.90 -15.90 4.12
N PRO A 288 3.13 -15.49 4.45
CA PRO A 288 3.38 -14.19 5.06
C PRO A 288 2.94 -13.04 4.17
N ASP A 289 2.62 -11.90 4.78
CA ASP A 289 2.28 -10.69 4.03
C ASP A 289 3.40 -10.31 3.06
N GLY A 290 3.01 -9.77 1.91
CA GLY A 290 3.97 -9.40 0.86
C GLY A 290 5.02 -8.39 1.31
N ALA A 291 4.73 -7.51 2.29
CA ALA A 291 5.70 -6.60 2.87
C ALA A 291 6.79 -7.36 3.64
N VAL A 292 6.41 -8.35 4.47
CA VAL A 292 7.33 -9.21 5.22
C VAL A 292 8.26 -9.98 4.28
N VAL A 293 7.68 -10.54 3.19
CA VAL A 293 8.46 -11.30 2.19
C VAL A 293 9.46 -10.40 1.47
N ARG A 294 9.02 -9.22 1.01
CA ARG A 294 9.88 -8.30 0.24
C ARG A 294 10.94 -7.61 1.09
N ALA A 295 10.65 -7.36 2.36
CA ALA A 295 11.64 -6.86 3.30
C ALA A 295 12.70 -7.92 3.68
N GLY A 296 12.51 -9.19 3.30
CA GLY A 296 13.39 -10.29 3.69
C GLY A 296 13.29 -10.65 5.17
N LEU A 297 12.14 -10.38 5.81
CA LEU A 297 11.91 -10.55 7.25
C LEU A 297 11.05 -11.77 7.59
N VAL A 298 10.99 -12.76 6.69
CA VAL A 298 10.15 -13.95 6.85
C VAL A 298 10.53 -14.74 8.10
N ARG A 299 11.83 -14.88 8.42
CA ARG A 299 12.29 -15.61 9.61
C ARG A 299 11.94 -14.86 10.90
N HIS A 300 12.18 -13.55 10.95
CA HIS A 300 11.82 -12.69 12.08
C HIS A 300 10.32 -12.78 12.39
N TRP A 301 9.49 -12.68 11.36
CA TRP A 301 8.04 -12.81 11.49
C TRP A 301 7.63 -14.23 11.91
N ALA A 302 8.24 -15.26 11.33
CA ALA A 302 7.99 -16.66 11.69
C ALA A 302 8.33 -16.94 13.17
N ARG A 303 9.46 -16.43 13.65
CA ARG A 303 9.90 -16.55 15.05
C ARG A 303 8.88 -15.93 16.00
N ARG A 304 8.42 -14.70 15.70
CA ARG A 304 7.41 -13.99 16.50
C ARG A 304 6.10 -14.78 16.64
N HIS A 305 5.70 -15.50 15.60
CA HIS A 305 4.45 -16.24 15.57
C HIS A 305 4.58 -17.74 15.88
N GLY A 306 5.76 -18.21 16.24
CA GLY A 306 6.02 -19.62 16.54
C GLY A 306 5.85 -20.54 15.32
N LEU A 307 6.08 -19.99 14.14
CA LEU A 307 6.03 -20.74 12.87
C LEU A 307 7.41 -21.28 12.48
N ARG A 308 7.42 -22.25 11.55
CA ARG A 308 8.64 -22.85 10.99
C ARG A 308 8.66 -22.67 9.48
N GLN A 309 9.85 -22.64 8.86
CA GLN A 309 9.97 -22.60 7.40
C GLN A 309 9.91 -24.01 6.81
N LEU A 310 9.17 -24.20 5.73
CA LEU A 310 9.19 -25.45 4.97
C LEU A 310 10.53 -25.68 4.25
N ASP A 311 11.17 -24.60 3.81
CA ASP A 311 12.52 -24.61 3.22
C ASP A 311 13.18 -23.26 3.53
N PRO A 312 14.47 -23.21 3.92
CA PRO A 312 15.16 -21.98 4.31
C PRO A 312 15.18 -20.87 3.23
N ARG A 313 14.96 -21.23 1.97
CA ARG A 313 14.98 -20.32 0.82
C ARG A 313 13.57 -19.97 0.29
N ILE A 314 12.52 -20.48 0.94
CA ILE A 314 11.13 -20.31 0.49
C ILE A 314 10.32 -19.66 1.61
N ALA A 315 9.51 -18.67 1.25
CA ALA A 315 8.71 -17.90 2.21
C ALA A 315 7.42 -18.61 2.66
N HIS A 316 7.24 -19.90 2.35
CA HIS A 316 6.12 -20.67 2.91
C HIS A 316 6.48 -21.15 4.32
N LEU A 317 5.61 -20.82 5.27
CA LEU A 317 5.74 -21.19 6.66
C LEU A 317 4.71 -22.26 7.03
N THR A 318 4.97 -22.97 8.12
CA THR A 318 4.06 -23.96 8.66
C THR A 318 3.92 -23.82 10.17
N GLY A 319 2.77 -24.21 10.69
CA GLY A 319 2.50 -24.20 12.12
C GLY A 319 1.16 -24.87 12.46
N PRO A 320 0.91 -25.04 13.78
CA PRO A 320 -0.32 -25.66 14.26
C PRO A 320 -1.55 -24.78 14.10
N ARG A 321 -1.37 -23.46 13.90
CA ARG A 321 -2.42 -22.45 13.74
C ARG A 321 -2.00 -21.35 12.78
N ILE A 322 -2.99 -20.63 12.23
CA ILE A 322 -2.76 -19.40 11.47
C ILE A 322 -2.69 -18.24 12.47
N PRO A 323 -1.66 -17.37 12.43
CA PRO A 323 -1.58 -16.21 13.30
C PRO A 323 -2.77 -15.25 13.10
N PRO A 324 -3.25 -14.58 14.16
CA PRO A 324 -4.34 -13.60 14.06
C PRO A 324 -4.09 -12.54 12.98
N GLY A 325 -5.11 -12.18 12.21
CA GLY A 325 -5.02 -11.19 11.13
C GLY A 325 -4.35 -11.68 9.84
N HIS A 326 -3.79 -12.88 9.86
CA HIS A 326 -3.12 -13.48 8.70
C HIS A 326 -3.95 -14.58 8.06
N SER A 327 -3.54 -15.02 6.89
CA SER A 327 -4.22 -16.09 6.16
C SER A 327 -3.30 -17.30 5.95
N GLY A 328 -3.93 -18.47 5.83
CA GLY A 328 -3.23 -19.72 5.59
C GLY A 328 -4.17 -20.78 5.03
N PHE A 329 -3.66 -21.96 4.87
CA PHE A 329 -4.31 -23.09 4.23
C PHE A 329 -4.14 -24.32 5.09
N GLU A 330 -5.24 -25.01 5.44
CA GLU A 330 -5.17 -26.28 6.12
C GLU A 330 -4.65 -27.35 5.15
N VAL A 331 -3.60 -28.07 5.54
CA VAL A 331 -2.97 -29.11 4.72
C VAL A 331 -3.83 -30.37 4.76
N LEU A 332 -4.26 -30.84 3.60
CA LEU A 332 -5.07 -32.04 3.46
C LEU A 332 -4.27 -33.24 2.93
N GLU A 333 -3.34 -33.00 2.02
CA GLU A 333 -2.53 -34.06 1.41
C GLU A 333 -1.24 -33.49 0.81
N ARG A 334 -0.14 -34.24 0.92
CA ARG A 334 1.11 -33.99 0.20
C ARG A 334 1.16 -34.83 -1.08
N CYS A 335 1.42 -34.19 -2.20
CA CYS A 335 1.51 -34.80 -3.52
C CYS A 335 2.83 -34.48 -4.22
N ARG A 336 3.17 -35.24 -5.24
CA ARG A 336 4.18 -34.82 -6.23
C ARG A 336 3.54 -33.86 -7.24
N LEU A 337 4.36 -33.08 -7.95
CA LEU A 337 3.90 -32.25 -9.06
C LEU A 337 3.62 -33.17 -10.29
N ASP A 338 2.60 -34.00 -10.15
CA ASP A 338 2.10 -34.93 -11.16
C ASP A 338 0.62 -34.68 -11.44
N ARG A 339 0.30 -34.38 -12.69
CA ARG A 339 -1.08 -33.99 -13.11
C ARG A 339 -2.11 -35.08 -12.82
N LYS A 340 -1.75 -36.34 -12.98
CA LYS A 340 -2.67 -37.48 -12.78
C LYS A 340 -2.98 -37.65 -11.30
N GLN A 341 -1.95 -37.57 -10.44
CA GLN A 341 -2.12 -37.62 -9.00
C GLN A 341 -2.95 -36.45 -8.49
N LEU A 342 -2.64 -35.21 -8.93
CA LEU A 342 -3.36 -34.01 -8.54
C LEU A 342 -4.84 -34.04 -8.96
N ARG A 343 -5.14 -34.44 -10.19
CA ARG A 343 -6.53 -34.63 -10.65
C ARG A 343 -7.30 -35.62 -9.76
N ARG A 344 -6.67 -36.76 -9.39
CA ARG A 344 -7.30 -37.75 -8.52
C ARG A 344 -7.56 -37.16 -7.13
N ALA A 345 -6.60 -36.48 -6.53
CA ALA A 345 -6.70 -35.90 -5.21
C ALA A 345 -7.78 -34.79 -5.14
N LEU A 346 -7.86 -33.93 -6.17
CA LEU A 346 -8.84 -32.87 -6.26
C LEU A 346 -10.25 -33.39 -6.54
N ARG A 347 -10.37 -34.39 -7.41
CA ARG A 347 -11.65 -35.01 -7.72
C ARG A 347 -12.25 -35.74 -6.51
N ALA A 348 -11.39 -36.45 -5.73
CA ALA A 348 -11.82 -37.11 -4.49
C ALA A 348 -12.35 -36.15 -3.42
N ARG A 349 -12.06 -34.84 -3.55
CA ARG A 349 -12.51 -33.79 -2.64
C ARG A 349 -13.56 -32.85 -3.23
N ASP A 350 -14.13 -33.23 -4.37
CA ASP A 350 -15.16 -32.46 -5.08
C ASP A 350 -14.71 -31.02 -5.42
N CYS A 351 -13.47 -30.83 -5.89
CA CYS A 351 -12.89 -29.53 -6.20
C CYS A 351 -13.53 -28.90 -7.45
N GLY A 352 -14.15 -27.71 -7.30
CA GLY A 352 -14.75 -26.92 -8.37
C GLY A 352 -13.99 -25.63 -8.68
N SER A 353 -13.37 -25.04 -7.68
CA SER A 353 -12.53 -23.84 -7.83
C SER A 353 -11.20 -24.03 -7.10
N LEU A 354 -10.12 -23.46 -7.65
CA LEU A 354 -8.77 -23.75 -7.18
C LEU A 354 -7.93 -22.47 -7.12
N GLU A 355 -7.44 -22.13 -5.94
CA GLU A 355 -6.35 -21.17 -5.77
C GLU A 355 -5.03 -21.89 -5.89
N ILE A 356 -4.05 -21.34 -6.63
CA ILE A 356 -2.74 -21.96 -6.81
C ILE A 356 -1.66 -20.94 -6.44
N LEU A 357 -0.86 -21.28 -5.42
CA LEU A 357 0.34 -20.55 -5.03
C LEU A 357 1.56 -21.30 -5.51
N VAL A 358 2.49 -20.60 -6.14
CA VAL A 358 3.74 -21.21 -6.64
C VAL A 358 4.94 -20.44 -6.10
N ARG A 359 5.88 -21.13 -5.46
CA ARG A 359 7.15 -20.56 -5.00
C ARG A 359 8.32 -21.50 -5.23
N GLY A 360 9.37 -21.02 -5.90
CA GLY A 360 10.62 -21.75 -6.13
C GLY A 360 10.51 -22.96 -7.08
N VAL A 361 9.44 -23.02 -7.86
CA VAL A 361 9.20 -24.02 -8.90
C VAL A 361 8.83 -23.31 -10.19
N ASP A 362 9.37 -23.72 -11.32
CA ASP A 362 9.01 -23.17 -12.64
C ASP A 362 7.70 -23.81 -13.12
N THR A 363 6.59 -23.23 -12.73
CA THR A 363 5.24 -23.70 -13.07
C THR A 363 4.30 -22.51 -13.16
N ASP A 364 3.66 -22.34 -14.31
CA ASP A 364 2.60 -21.34 -14.50
C ASP A 364 1.30 -21.83 -13.83
N PRO A 365 0.77 -21.08 -12.83
CA PRO A 365 -0.44 -21.49 -12.10
C PRO A 365 -1.68 -21.58 -12.99
N ASP A 366 -1.80 -20.75 -14.03
CA ASP A 366 -2.97 -20.76 -14.91
C ASP A 366 -2.90 -21.93 -15.91
N VAL A 367 -1.71 -22.26 -16.40
CA VAL A 367 -1.49 -23.46 -17.22
C VAL A 367 -1.77 -24.72 -16.39
N LEU A 368 -1.29 -24.77 -15.15
CA LEU A 368 -1.56 -25.88 -14.25
C LEU A 368 -3.08 -26.01 -13.98
N ARG A 369 -3.77 -24.92 -13.64
CA ARG A 369 -5.21 -24.91 -13.37
C ARG A 369 -6.02 -25.44 -14.55
N ARG A 370 -5.76 -24.95 -15.77
CA ARG A 370 -6.43 -25.45 -16.99
C ARG A 370 -6.21 -26.93 -17.21
N SER A 371 -5.00 -27.43 -16.88
CA SER A 371 -4.67 -28.84 -17.08
C SER A 371 -5.36 -29.80 -16.10
N LEU A 372 -5.94 -29.31 -14.99
CA LEU A 372 -6.51 -30.15 -13.93
C LEU A 372 -7.98 -30.52 -14.16
N SER A 373 -8.70 -29.85 -15.09
CA SER A 373 -10.09 -30.17 -15.48
C SER A 373 -11.01 -30.32 -14.27
N LEU A 374 -11.19 -29.24 -13.52
CA LEU A 374 -12.02 -29.18 -12.31
C LEU A 374 -13.50 -29.36 -12.68
N SER A 375 -14.26 -30.12 -11.88
CA SER A 375 -15.68 -30.39 -12.15
C SER A 375 -16.55 -30.50 -10.89
N GLY A 376 -15.99 -30.20 -9.70
CA GLY A 376 -16.68 -30.25 -8.43
C GLY A 376 -17.33 -28.93 -8.03
N SER A 377 -17.72 -28.82 -6.76
CA SER A 377 -18.39 -27.66 -6.18
C SER A 377 -17.57 -26.93 -5.10
N ARG A 378 -16.58 -27.57 -4.51
CA ARG A 378 -15.84 -27.04 -3.35
C ARG A 378 -14.63 -26.22 -3.74
N PRO A 379 -14.35 -25.08 -3.06
CA PRO A 379 -13.10 -24.36 -3.19
C PRO A 379 -11.96 -25.11 -2.49
N LEU A 380 -10.81 -25.26 -3.16
CA LEU A 380 -9.55 -25.78 -2.57
C LEU A 380 -8.37 -24.91 -2.97
N ALA A 381 -7.20 -25.20 -2.41
CA ALA A 381 -5.95 -24.57 -2.80
C ALA A 381 -4.85 -25.63 -3.09
N LEU A 382 -3.91 -25.25 -3.96
CA LEU A 382 -2.64 -25.94 -4.14
C LEU A 382 -1.50 -25.00 -3.76
N VAL A 383 -0.66 -25.45 -2.85
CA VAL A 383 0.62 -24.80 -2.58
C VAL A 383 1.71 -25.62 -3.26
N VAL A 384 2.20 -25.10 -4.38
CA VAL A 384 3.28 -25.68 -5.17
C VAL A 384 4.58 -25.02 -4.73
N THR A 385 5.47 -25.80 -4.16
CA THR A 385 6.69 -25.28 -3.56
C THR A 385 7.88 -26.18 -3.77
N ARG A 386 9.07 -25.65 -3.55
CA ARG A 386 10.29 -26.46 -3.53
C ARG A 386 10.68 -26.74 -2.07
N ILE A 387 11.04 -27.99 -1.79
CA ILE A 387 11.66 -28.42 -0.53
C ILE A 387 12.97 -29.13 -0.88
N GLY A 388 14.09 -28.55 -0.47
CA GLY A 388 15.42 -28.97 -0.93
C GLY A 388 15.54 -28.79 -2.45
N THR A 389 15.67 -29.90 -3.17
CA THR A 389 15.76 -29.94 -4.65
C THR A 389 14.45 -30.40 -5.30
N SER A 390 13.45 -30.81 -4.53
CA SER A 390 12.24 -31.45 -5.05
C SER A 390 11.06 -30.50 -5.13
N ALA A 391 10.31 -30.52 -6.23
CA ALA A 391 9.01 -29.89 -6.34
C ALA A 391 7.96 -30.68 -5.56
N VAL A 392 7.26 -30.04 -4.64
CA VAL A 392 6.23 -30.65 -3.79
C VAL A 392 4.94 -29.84 -3.93
N VAL A 393 3.81 -30.53 -3.89
CA VAL A 393 2.48 -29.89 -3.92
C VAL A 393 1.71 -30.30 -2.68
N PHE A 394 1.18 -29.32 -1.97
CA PHE A 394 0.21 -29.56 -0.90
C PHE A 394 -1.19 -29.25 -1.42
N VAL A 395 -2.08 -30.22 -1.36
CA VAL A 395 -3.51 -30.02 -1.54
C VAL A 395 -4.04 -29.52 -0.21
N CYS A 396 -4.67 -28.35 -0.25
CA CYS A 396 -5.11 -27.65 0.95
C CYS A 396 -6.60 -27.29 0.88
N GLY A 397 -7.20 -27.04 2.04
CA GLY A 397 -8.47 -26.35 2.17
C GLY A 397 -8.41 -24.95 1.55
N PRO A 398 -9.54 -24.26 1.44
CA PRO A 398 -9.59 -22.89 0.94
C PRO A 398 -8.78 -21.95 1.84
N ARG A 399 -8.39 -20.79 1.31
CA ARG A 399 -7.73 -19.74 2.10
C ARG A 399 -8.63 -19.35 3.28
N THR A 400 -8.09 -19.45 4.49
CA THR A 400 -8.76 -19.06 5.72
C THR A 400 -7.99 -17.93 6.36
N ARG A 401 -8.69 -16.91 6.85
CA ARG A 401 -8.09 -15.83 7.66
C ARG A 401 -8.45 -16.08 9.13
N ALA A 402 -7.43 -16.07 10.00
CA ALA A 402 -7.66 -16.13 11.43
C ALA A 402 -8.16 -14.75 11.93
N THR A 403 -9.30 -14.75 12.59
CA THR A 403 -9.80 -13.63 13.38
C THR A 403 -9.14 -13.66 14.76
N GLY A 404 -9.00 -12.51 15.46
CA GLY A 404 -8.32 -12.42 16.75
C GLY A 404 -8.90 -13.28 17.88
N ASP A 405 -10.04 -13.92 17.66
CA ASP A 405 -10.87 -14.62 18.66
C ASP A 405 -10.94 -16.15 18.43
N GLN A 406 -9.87 -16.81 18.02
CA GLN A 406 -9.86 -18.26 18.11
C GLN A 406 -9.38 -18.69 19.51
N PRO A 407 -10.27 -19.23 20.37
CA PRO A 407 -9.85 -19.80 21.64
C PRO A 407 -8.89 -20.97 21.39
N ASN A 408 -7.89 -21.08 22.24
CA ASN A 408 -7.03 -22.26 22.30
C ASN A 408 -7.89 -23.51 22.46
N MET A 409 -8.09 -24.30 21.39
CA MET A 409 -8.52 -25.69 21.47
C MET A 409 -7.33 -26.62 21.34
#